data_a2807ff0550921e42f489c22cc928123
#
_entry.id   a2807ff0550921e42f489c22cc928123
#
_cell.length_a   1.000
_cell.length_b   1.000
_cell.length_c   1.000
_cell.angle_alpha   90.00
_cell.angle_beta   90.00
_cell.angle_gamma   90.00
#
_symmetry.space_group_name_H-M   'P 1'
#
loop_
_entity.id
_entity.type
_entity.pdbx_description
1 polymer ?
#
loop_
_entity_poly.entity_id
_entity_poly.type
_entity_poly.pdbx_seq_one_letter_code
_entity_poly.pdbx_strand_id
1 'polypeptide(L)'
;PIRAGVVLRDLNLRPRQLYRVENEEKARQHLQSMGVFNYTSLQFTPRDTTAQCDTLDATLDLIFDKPYDFYIETNVKGKTTGRVGPELVVGFTKRNAFRGGEKLDINLHGSYEWQTGEKGNGASSNHINSYEYGSDVSLSFPSIVTPFNLFTTMAQRERRFRKGHIPRSFYGVPSTTVKASMNVLNRAGYFRRHVVSGELTYDWATSAKHRHSFSPLVLSYEFMNSRTAAFDEAISESPYLQIAMRDQFVPKMSYTYTYTSPVKYRHPIVWSTTISEAGNI
;
A
#
# COMPACT_ATOMS: atom_id res chain seq x y z
N PRO A 1 -11.12 7.98 18.66
CA PRO A 1 -10.97 9.29 18.04
C PRO A 1 -9.52 9.51 17.58
N ILE A 2 -9.34 10.24 16.48
CA ILE A 2 -8.04 10.68 15.98
C ILE A 2 -7.48 11.78 16.90
N ARG A 3 -6.17 11.92 16.97
CA ARG A 3 -5.56 13.02 17.71
C ARG A 3 -5.74 14.33 16.95
N ALA A 4 -6.24 15.38 17.59
CA ALA A 4 -6.46 16.70 16.96
C ALA A 4 -5.20 17.25 16.26
N GLY A 5 -4.02 17.06 16.85
CA GLY A 5 -2.75 17.47 16.26
C GLY A 5 -2.42 16.78 14.93
N VAL A 6 -2.98 15.62 14.62
CA VAL A 6 -2.79 14.94 13.33
C VAL A 6 -3.62 15.63 12.24
N VAL A 7 -4.85 16.00 12.57
CA VAL A 7 -5.76 16.71 11.66
C VAL A 7 -5.26 18.12 11.37
N LEU A 8 -4.82 18.83 12.42
CA LEU A 8 -4.41 20.24 12.32
C LEU A 8 -3.01 20.42 11.73
N ARG A 9 -2.17 19.37 11.74
CA ARG A 9 -0.77 19.45 11.35
C ARG A 9 -0.54 19.97 9.93
N ASP A 10 -1.34 19.49 9.00
CA ASP A 10 -1.11 19.71 7.57
C ASP A 10 -2.24 20.52 6.90
N LEU A 11 -3.14 21.10 7.72
CA LEU A 11 -4.27 21.90 7.22
C LEU A 11 -3.86 23.19 6.50
N ASN A 12 -2.60 23.62 6.62
CA ASN A 12 -2.12 24.92 6.11
C ASN A 12 -2.93 26.15 6.61
N LEU A 13 -3.78 25.95 7.62
CA LEU A 13 -4.53 27.00 8.28
C LEU A 13 -3.92 27.26 9.66
N ARG A 14 -3.51 28.48 9.90
CA ARG A 14 -2.93 28.90 11.18
C ARG A 14 -3.70 30.07 11.76
N PRO A 15 -3.89 30.12 13.07
CA PRO A 15 -4.48 31.29 13.71
C PRO A 15 -3.70 32.55 13.35
N ARG A 16 -4.40 33.65 13.12
CA ARG A 16 -3.84 34.97 12.75
C ARG A 16 -3.14 35.01 11.39
N GLN A 17 -3.44 34.07 10.50
CA GLN A 17 -2.94 34.08 9.13
C GLN A 17 -3.99 34.72 8.21
N LEU A 18 -3.51 35.44 7.19
CA LEU A 18 -4.39 35.98 6.16
C LEU A 18 -5.14 34.83 5.45
N TYR A 19 -6.47 34.99 5.35
CA TYR A 19 -7.29 34.06 4.59
C TYR A 19 -6.89 34.05 3.11
N ARG A 20 -6.74 32.84 2.56
CA ARG A 20 -6.49 32.61 1.14
C ARG A 20 -7.30 31.40 0.69
N VAL A 21 -8.06 31.58 -0.39
CA VAL A 21 -8.88 30.50 -0.99
C VAL A 21 -8.05 29.27 -1.33
N GLU A 22 -6.80 29.47 -1.80
CA GLU A 22 -5.89 28.35 -2.08
C GLU A 22 -5.57 27.49 -0.85
N ASN A 23 -5.45 28.12 0.34
CA ASN A 23 -5.21 27.38 1.57
C ASN A 23 -6.43 26.61 2.03
N GLU A 24 -7.63 27.16 1.81
CA GLU A 24 -8.89 26.46 2.06
C GLU A 24 -9.03 25.23 1.16
N GLU A 25 -8.81 25.38 -0.15
CA GLU A 25 -8.88 24.27 -1.10
C GLU A 25 -7.88 23.16 -0.74
N LYS A 26 -6.64 23.52 -0.42
CA LYS A 26 -5.62 22.56 0.04
C LYS A 26 -6.01 21.87 1.33
N ALA A 27 -6.57 22.61 2.30
CA ALA A 27 -7.04 22.04 3.56
C ALA A 27 -8.19 21.05 3.32
N ARG A 28 -9.14 21.39 2.47
CA ARG A 28 -10.28 20.54 2.09
C ARG A 28 -9.80 19.25 1.40
N GLN A 29 -8.90 19.36 0.43
CA GLN A 29 -8.30 18.22 -0.26
C GLN A 29 -7.50 17.33 0.69
N HIS A 30 -6.77 17.93 1.62
CA HIS A 30 -6.02 17.21 2.63
C HIS A 30 -6.94 16.36 3.50
N LEU A 31 -7.98 16.96 4.06
CA LEU A 31 -8.95 16.25 4.91
C LEU A 31 -9.62 15.08 4.18
N GLN A 32 -10.04 15.29 2.93
CA GLN A 32 -10.64 14.24 2.10
C GLN A 32 -9.67 13.11 1.79
N SER A 33 -8.40 13.43 1.53
CA SER A 33 -7.38 12.43 1.17
C SER A 33 -6.86 11.61 2.37
N MET A 34 -7.18 12.00 3.61
CA MET A 34 -6.82 11.21 4.80
C MET A 34 -7.53 9.84 4.87
N GLY A 35 -8.67 9.67 4.18
CA GLY A 35 -9.39 8.40 4.12
C GLY A 35 -9.95 7.90 5.46
N VAL A 36 -10.02 8.76 6.46
CA VAL A 36 -10.52 8.48 7.82
C VAL A 36 -11.90 9.07 8.05
N PHE A 37 -12.26 10.08 7.25
CA PHE A 37 -13.50 10.82 7.36
C PHE A 37 -14.44 10.48 6.22
N ASN A 38 -15.69 10.23 6.54
CA ASN A 38 -16.78 10.10 5.56
C ASN A 38 -17.28 11.46 5.09
N TYR A 39 -17.31 12.43 6.01
CA TYR A 39 -17.74 13.79 5.72
C TYR A 39 -16.77 14.80 6.33
N THR A 40 -16.45 15.82 5.55
CA THR A 40 -15.59 16.94 5.98
C THR A 40 -16.20 18.24 5.51
N SER A 41 -16.47 19.15 6.43
CA SER A 41 -16.93 20.51 6.15
C SER A 41 -16.00 21.51 6.79
N LEU A 42 -15.52 22.45 6.02
CA LEU A 42 -14.72 23.58 6.48
C LEU A 42 -15.48 24.85 6.12
N GLN A 43 -15.90 25.59 7.13
CA GLN A 43 -16.69 26.82 6.99
C GLN A 43 -15.95 27.99 7.63
N PHE A 44 -16.04 29.13 6.98
CA PHE A 44 -15.49 30.38 7.48
C PHE A 44 -16.63 31.35 7.72
N THR A 45 -16.77 31.84 8.95
CA THR A 45 -17.79 32.80 9.35
C THR A 45 -17.12 34.06 9.91
N PRO A 46 -17.61 35.26 9.56
CA PRO A 46 -17.14 36.47 10.21
C PRO A 46 -17.35 36.38 11.73
N ARG A 47 -16.35 36.75 12.50
CA ARG A 47 -16.43 36.73 13.98
C ARG A 47 -17.46 37.71 14.50
N ASP A 48 -17.62 38.83 13.82
CA ASP A 48 -18.57 39.87 14.17
C ASP A 48 -19.43 40.26 12.97
N THR A 49 -20.66 40.74 13.21
CA THR A 49 -21.60 41.19 12.18
C THR A 49 -21.35 42.62 11.73
N THR A 50 -20.33 43.30 12.25
CA THR A 50 -20.00 44.68 11.86
C THR A 50 -19.38 44.72 10.46
N ALA A 51 -19.67 45.75 9.71
CA ALA A 51 -19.15 45.94 8.35
C ALA A 51 -17.60 46.05 8.27
N GLN A 52 -16.95 46.20 9.40
CA GLN A 52 -15.48 46.32 9.53
C GLN A 52 -14.81 45.04 10.10
N CYS A 53 -15.56 43.92 10.14
CA CYS A 53 -14.96 42.66 10.64
C CYS A 53 -13.93 42.13 9.66
N ASP A 54 -12.65 42.10 10.09
CA ASP A 54 -11.50 41.60 9.35
C ASP A 54 -11.10 40.17 9.79
N THR A 55 -11.84 39.59 10.73
CA THR A 55 -11.51 38.31 11.37
C THR A 55 -12.54 37.26 11.02
N LEU A 56 -12.06 36.11 10.53
CA LEU A 56 -12.87 34.92 10.24
C LEU A 56 -12.61 33.84 11.25
N ASP A 57 -13.68 33.24 11.76
CA ASP A 57 -13.62 32.01 12.53
C ASP A 57 -13.78 30.81 11.59
N ALA A 58 -12.89 29.85 11.71
CA ALA A 58 -12.90 28.63 10.94
C ALA A 58 -13.51 27.49 11.76
N THR A 59 -14.62 26.94 11.29
CA THR A 59 -15.29 25.77 11.89
C THR A 59 -15.03 24.55 11.03
N LEU A 60 -14.55 23.49 11.66
CA LEU A 60 -14.24 22.23 11.00
C LEU A 60 -15.11 21.13 11.57
N ASP A 61 -16.06 20.63 10.75
CA ASP A 61 -16.92 19.51 11.09
C ASP A 61 -16.43 18.25 10.40
N LEU A 62 -16.18 17.22 11.20
CA LEU A 62 -15.61 15.95 10.76
C LEU A 62 -16.49 14.79 11.24
N ILE A 63 -16.96 13.97 10.30
CA ILE A 63 -17.65 12.72 10.59
C ILE A 63 -16.74 11.57 10.19
N PHE A 64 -16.43 10.69 11.15
CA PHE A 64 -15.59 9.53 10.90
C PHE A 64 -16.29 8.52 10.00
N ASP A 65 -15.51 7.88 9.13
CA ASP A 65 -15.93 6.70 8.40
C ASP A 65 -15.90 5.47 9.33
N LYS A 66 -16.46 4.36 8.84
CA LYS A 66 -16.45 3.08 9.56
C LYS A 66 -15.00 2.70 9.92
N PRO A 67 -14.73 2.40 11.21
CA PRO A 67 -13.36 2.12 11.64
C PRO A 67 -12.84 0.77 11.15
N TYR A 68 -13.74 -0.15 10.84
CA TYR A 68 -13.44 -1.50 10.38
C TYR A 68 -14.13 -1.77 9.06
N ASP A 69 -13.44 -2.50 8.20
CA ASP A 69 -13.96 -3.04 6.96
C ASP A 69 -13.51 -4.49 6.83
N PHE A 70 -14.42 -5.35 6.41
CA PHE A 70 -14.17 -6.77 6.26
C PHE A 70 -14.80 -7.25 4.97
N TYR A 71 -14.05 -8.02 4.19
CA TYR A 71 -14.56 -8.63 2.96
C TYR A 71 -14.09 -10.07 2.81
N ILE A 72 -14.93 -10.85 2.14
CA ILE A 72 -14.62 -12.20 1.72
C ILE A 72 -14.87 -12.25 0.21
N GLU A 73 -13.88 -12.72 -0.51
CA GLU A 73 -13.93 -12.88 -1.95
C GLU A 73 -13.61 -14.33 -2.32
N THR A 74 -14.42 -14.91 -3.20
CA THR A 74 -14.22 -16.26 -3.71
C THR A 74 -14.04 -16.19 -5.22
N ASN A 75 -12.95 -16.77 -5.71
CA ASN A 75 -12.58 -16.78 -7.11
C ASN A 75 -12.40 -18.22 -7.59
N VAL A 76 -12.49 -18.40 -8.89
CA VAL A 76 -12.04 -19.63 -9.56
C VAL A 76 -10.87 -19.27 -10.45
N LYS A 77 -9.71 -19.86 -10.17
CA LYS A 77 -8.50 -19.69 -10.98
C LYS A 77 -8.40 -20.82 -12.01
N GLY A 78 -8.19 -20.43 -13.27
CA GLY A 78 -7.86 -21.36 -14.35
C GLY A 78 -6.51 -21.00 -14.96
N LYS A 79 -5.63 -22.00 -15.13
CA LYS A 79 -4.33 -21.82 -15.79
C LYS A 79 -4.32 -22.56 -17.14
N THR A 80 -3.61 -22.00 -18.12
CA THR A 80 -3.43 -22.61 -19.45
C THR A 80 -2.73 -23.98 -19.39
N THR A 81 -2.11 -24.29 -18.26
CA THR A 81 -1.51 -25.61 -17.99
C THR A 81 -2.52 -26.68 -17.58
N GLY A 82 -3.82 -26.45 -17.76
CA GLY A 82 -4.87 -27.40 -17.40
C GLY A 82 -5.13 -27.53 -15.89
N ARG A 83 -4.80 -26.49 -15.12
CA ARG A 83 -5.10 -26.43 -13.70
C ARG A 83 -6.26 -25.50 -13.44
N VAL A 84 -7.16 -25.94 -12.60
CA VAL A 84 -8.31 -25.15 -12.15
C VAL A 84 -8.52 -25.35 -10.66
N GLY A 85 -9.00 -24.34 -9.97
CA GLY A 85 -9.33 -24.47 -8.56
C GLY A 85 -9.88 -23.21 -7.93
N PRO A 86 -10.50 -23.35 -6.74
CA PRO A 86 -11.02 -22.23 -5.98
C PRO A 86 -9.91 -21.45 -5.30
N GLU A 87 -10.17 -20.16 -5.15
CA GLU A 87 -9.40 -19.24 -4.30
C GLU A 87 -10.34 -18.54 -3.34
N LEU A 88 -9.91 -18.42 -2.09
CA LEU A 88 -10.57 -17.64 -1.07
C LEU A 88 -9.64 -16.52 -0.64
N VAL A 89 -10.15 -15.29 -0.60
CA VAL A 89 -9.47 -14.13 -0.06
C VAL A 89 -10.31 -13.55 1.07
N VAL A 90 -9.67 -13.29 2.19
CA VAL A 90 -10.30 -12.66 3.35
C VAL A 90 -9.49 -11.41 3.68
N GLY A 91 -10.15 -10.26 3.64
CA GLY A 91 -9.53 -8.98 3.94
C GLY A 91 -10.13 -8.30 5.15
N PHE A 92 -9.27 -7.71 5.94
CA PHE A 92 -9.61 -6.89 7.10
C PHE A 92 -8.88 -5.57 7.03
N THR A 93 -9.60 -4.48 7.13
CA THR A 93 -9.05 -3.13 7.18
C THR A 93 -9.43 -2.45 8.48
N LYS A 94 -8.46 -1.86 9.15
CA LYS A 94 -8.69 -0.99 10.31
C LYS A 94 -8.20 0.41 10.01
N ARG A 95 -9.13 1.37 9.92
CA ARG A 95 -8.82 2.79 9.76
C ARG A 95 -8.49 3.40 11.12
N ASN A 96 -7.53 4.32 11.14
CA ASN A 96 -7.06 5.01 12.34
C ASN A 96 -6.58 4.04 13.44
N ALA A 97 -5.71 3.10 13.05
CA ALA A 97 -5.28 1.97 13.88
C ALA A 97 -4.67 2.39 15.22
N PHE A 98 -3.86 3.46 15.23
CA PHE A 98 -3.11 3.96 16.38
C PHE A 98 -3.45 5.43 16.73
N ARG A 99 -4.60 5.93 16.27
CA ARG A 99 -5.08 7.31 16.48
C ARG A 99 -4.29 8.40 15.77
N GLY A 100 -3.49 8.04 14.79
CA GLY A 100 -2.70 8.94 13.93
C GLY A 100 -3.17 8.99 12.48
N GLY A 101 -4.33 8.38 12.19
CA GLY A 101 -4.86 8.26 10.83
C GLY A 101 -4.25 7.10 10.05
N GLU A 102 -3.52 6.21 10.72
CA GLU A 102 -2.90 5.05 10.09
C GLU A 102 -3.97 4.04 9.63
N LYS A 103 -3.74 3.43 8.48
CA LYS A 103 -4.56 2.35 7.94
C LYS A 103 -3.80 1.04 8.03
N LEU A 104 -4.39 0.07 8.72
CA LEU A 104 -3.89 -1.31 8.79
C LEU A 104 -4.77 -2.17 7.90
N ASP A 105 -4.16 -2.81 6.90
CA ASP A 105 -4.81 -3.80 6.04
C ASP A 105 -4.16 -5.16 6.27
N ILE A 106 -4.98 -6.18 6.44
CA ILE A 106 -4.57 -7.58 6.57
C ILE A 106 -5.36 -8.38 5.56
N ASN A 107 -4.66 -9.06 4.65
CA ASN A 107 -5.26 -9.93 3.66
C ASN A 107 -4.72 -11.35 3.84
N LEU A 108 -5.61 -12.31 3.88
CA LEU A 108 -5.31 -13.72 3.89
C LEU A 108 -5.86 -14.30 2.59
N HIS A 109 -5.07 -15.10 1.90
CA HIS A 109 -5.53 -15.81 0.72
C HIS A 109 -5.13 -17.27 0.78
N GLY A 110 -5.97 -18.10 0.17
CA GLY A 110 -5.70 -19.51 0.01
C GLY A 110 -6.32 -20.02 -1.27
N SER A 111 -5.59 -20.80 -2.02
CA SER A 111 -6.07 -21.44 -3.23
C SER A 111 -5.68 -22.91 -3.28
N TYR A 112 -6.54 -23.68 -3.92
CA TYR A 112 -6.31 -25.09 -4.15
C TYR A 112 -6.53 -25.35 -5.63
N GLU A 113 -5.58 -25.99 -6.30
CA GLU A 113 -5.62 -26.27 -7.72
C GLU A 113 -5.48 -27.77 -7.96
N TRP A 114 -6.37 -28.33 -8.77
CA TRP A 114 -6.26 -29.69 -9.28
C TRP A 114 -5.99 -29.66 -10.78
N GLN A 115 -5.34 -30.66 -11.28
CA GLN A 115 -5.06 -30.79 -12.70
C GLN A 115 -6.26 -31.46 -13.39
N THR A 116 -6.85 -30.77 -14.36
CA THR A 116 -7.90 -31.28 -15.24
C THR A 116 -7.25 -31.65 -16.58
N GLY A 117 -7.19 -32.97 -16.90
CA GLY A 117 -6.75 -33.45 -18.22
C GLY A 117 -5.31 -33.95 -18.25
N GLU A 118 -5.20 -35.18 -18.39
CA GLU A 118 -4.48 -36.13 -19.21
C GLU A 118 -4.59 -37.51 -18.59
N LYS A 119 -5.40 -38.34 -19.20
CA LYS A 119 -5.29 -39.77 -19.04
C LYS A 119 -4.11 -40.23 -19.90
N GLY A 120 -2.89 -40.06 -19.37
CA GLY A 120 -1.71 -40.71 -19.91
C GLY A 120 -1.77 -42.18 -19.60
N ASN A 121 -1.63 -43.01 -20.63
CA ASN A 121 -1.57 -44.45 -20.53
C ASN A 121 -0.60 -44.92 -19.43
N GLY A 122 -1.14 -45.56 -18.39
CA GLY A 122 -0.42 -46.54 -17.58
C GLY A 122 0.40 -46.04 -16.39
N ALA A 123 0.46 -44.75 -16.06
CA ALA A 123 1.04 -44.28 -14.84
C ALA A 123 -0.05 -43.95 -13.81
N SER A 124 0.12 -44.41 -12.59
CA SER A 124 -0.68 -44.07 -11.42
C SER A 124 -0.99 -42.58 -11.45
N SER A 125 -2.26 -42.22 -11.61
CA SER A 125 -2.73 -40.83 -11.61
C SER A 125 -2.57 -40.22 -10.22
N ASN A 126 -1.34 -39.89 -9.86
CA ASN A 126 -1.12 -38.96 -8.77
C ASN A 126 -1.67 -37.63 -9.24
N HIS A 127 -2.92 -37.33 -8.87
CA HIS A 127 -3.46 -36.00 -9.02
C HIS A 127 -2.55 -35.05 -8.29
N ILE A 128 -1.69 -34.34 -9.05
CA ILE A 128 -0.76 -33.40 -8.51
C ILE A 128 -1.54 -32.18 -8.11
N ASN A 129 -2.07 -32.20 -6.90
CA ASN A 129 -2.77 -31.11 -6.30
C ASN A 129 -1.77 -30.08 -5.84
N SER A 130 -1.98 -28.83 -6.18
CA SER A 130 -1.22 -27.70 -5.67
C SER A 130 -2.10 -26.90 -4.73
N TYR A 131 -1.51 -26.40 -3.67
CA TYR A 131 -2.16 -25.41 -2.86
C TYR A 131 -1.21 -24.24 -2.58
N GLU A 132 -1.79 -23.08 -2.52
CA GLU A 132 -1.08 -21.84 -2.19
C GLU A 132 -1.85 -21.13 -1.09
N TYR A 133 -1.15 -20.65 -0.10
CA TYR A 133 -1.71 -19.79 0.91
C TYR A 133 -0.71 -18.72 1.30
N GLY A 134 -1.25 -17.59 1.71
CA GLY A 134 -0.40 -16.48 2.12
C GLY A 134 -1.14 -15.44 2.93
N SER A 135 -0.36 -14.51 3.42
CA SER A 135 -0.83 -13.37 4.18
C SER A 135 -0.06 -12.11 3.76
N ASP A 136 -0.79 -11.02 3.62
CA ASP A 136 -0.26 -9.69 3.40
C ASP A 136 -0.71 -8.80 4.55
N VAL A 137 0.23 -8.12 5.18
CA VAL A 137 -0.04 -7.12 6.20
C VAL A 137 0.57 -5.80 5.76
N SER A 138 -0.23 -4.76 5.66
CA SER A 138 0.27 -3.43 5.32
C SER A 138 -0.19 -2.39 6.32
N LEU A 139 0.73 -1.49 6.66
CA LEU A 139 0.49 -0.36 7.54
C LEU A 139 0.84 0.92 6.79
N SER A 140 -0.17 1.73 6.51
CA SER A 140 -0.03 3.00 5.80
C SER A 140 -0.17 4.17 6.77
N PHE A 141 0.78 5.08 6.72
CA PHE A 141 0.81 6.31 7.51
C PHE A 141 0.44 7.49 6.59
N PRO A 142 -0.47 8.38 6.98
CA PRO A 142 -0.80 9.58 6.20
C PRO A 142 0.26 10.68 6.38
N SER A 143 1.51 10.34 6.18
CA SER A 143 2.67 11.25 6.26
C SER A 143 3.94 10.56 5.79
N ILE A 144 4.96 11.33 5.40
CA ILE A 144 6.29 10.77 5.18
C ILE A 144 6.92 10.43 6.53
N VAL A 145 7.15 9.14 6.75
CA VAL A 145 7.78 8.59 7.96
C VAL A 145 9.07 7.89 7.54
N THR A 146 10.21 8.47 7.87
CA THR A 146 11.50 7.82 7.64
C THR A 146 11.85 6.87 8.78
N PRO A 147 12.64 5.80 8.56
CA PRO A 147 13.03 4.85 9.61
C PRO A 147 13.65 5.54 10.83
N PHE A 148 14.42 6.59 10.62
CA PHE A 148 15.02 7.40 11.69
C PHE A 148 13.98 8.23 12.49
N ASN A 149 12.80 8.49 11.92
CA ASN A 149 11.71 9.23 12.57
C ASN A 149 10.70 8.31 13.30
N LEU A 150 10.71 7.01 13.04
CA LEU A 150 9.90 6.04 13.78
C LEU A 150 10.26 6.03 15.28
N PHE A 151 11.52 6.32 15.59
CA PHE A 151 12.05 6.35 16.96
C PHE A 151 12.08 7.76 17.56
N THR A 152 11.75 8.80 16.80
CA THR A 152 11.67 10.16 17.32
C THR A 152 10.36 10.35 18.07
N THR A 153 10.44 10.64 19.35
CA THR A 153 9.28 10.92 20.21
C THR A 153 8.42 12.04 19.62
N MET A 154 7.11 11.95 19.76
CA MET A 154 6.12 12.94 19.30
C MET A 154 6.47 14.37 19.71
N ALA A 155 7.09 14.55 20.88
CA ALA A 155 7.56 15.85 21.39
C ALA A 155 8.69 16.49 20.56
N GLN A 156 9.57 15.68 19.98
CA GLN A 156 10.63 16.20 19.08
C GLN A 156 10.06 16.57 17.72
N ARG A 157 9.01 15.89 17.28
CA ARG A 157 8.28 16.19 16.05
C ARG A 157 7.58 17.55 16.15
N GLU A 158 6.91 17.84 17.26
CA GLU A 158 6.30 19.15 17.52
C GLU A 158 7.33 20.30 17.59
N ARG A 159 8.51 20.05 18.17
CA ARG A 159 9.59 21.06 18.25
C ARG A 159 10.15 21.42 16.87
N ARG A 160 10.23 20.50 15.91
CA ARG A 160 10.64 20.78 14.53
C ARG A 160 9.62 21.65 13.78
N PHE A 161 8.32 21.45 14.02
CA PHE A 161 7.27 22.29 13.46
C PHE A 161 7.30 23.72 14.00
N ARG A 162 7.62 23.92 15.28
CA ARG A 162 7.77 25.24 15.90
C ARG A 162 8.93 26.06 15.33
N LYS A 163 9.96 25.42 14.79
CA LYS A 163 11.16 26.08 14.22
C LYS A 163 11.01 26.57 12.77
N GLY A 164 9.78 26.66 12.24
CA GLY A 164 9.55 27.32 10.94
C GLY A 164 10.03 26.55 9.71
N HIS A 165 10.33 25.27 9.82
CA HIS A 165 10.50 24.43 8.65
C HIS A 165 9.14 24.28 7.97
N ILE A 166 8.94 25.05 6.90
CA ILE A 166 7.80 24.90 6.00
C ILE A 166 7.96 23.55 5.33
N PRO A 167 7.10 22.56 5.65
CA PRO A 167 7.15 21.30 4.92
C PRO A 167 6.89 21.62 3.45
N ARG A 168 7.62 20.98 2.53
CA ARG A 168 7.30 21.05 1.10
C ARG A 168 5.82 20.77 0.95
N SER A 169 5.11 21.71 0.34
CA SER A 169 3.68 21.59 0.12
C SER A 169 3.44 20.47 -0.89
N PHE A 170 3.11 19.29 -0.38
CA PHE A 170 2.60 18.21 -1.22
C PHE A 170 1.18 18.50 -1.65
N TYR A 171 0.79 18.03 -2.81
CA TYR A 171 -0.58 18.04 -3.26
C TYR A 171 -1.30 16.83 -2.64
N GLY A 172 -2.24 17.08 -1.71
CA GLY A 172 -2.88 16.03 -0.91
C GLY A 172 -1.98 15.54 0.23
N VAL A 173 -2.30 14.38 0.77
CA VAL A 173 -1.57 13.74 1.87
C VAL A 173 -0.54 12.78 1.31
N PRO A 174 0.76 13.00 1.57
CA PRO A 174 1.75 12.00 1.26
C PRO A 174 1.58 10.80 2.19
N SER A 175 1.92 9.61 1.73
CA SER A 175 1.83 8.40 2.53
C SER A 175 3.14 7.63 2.59
N THR A 176 3.30 6.89 3.67
CA THR A 176 4.35 5.89 3.85
C THR A 176 3.67 4.57 4.13
N THR A 177 3.95 3.57 3.32
CA THR A 177 3.40 2.23 3.49
C THR A 177 4.52 1.25 3.81
N VAL A 178 4.34 0.50 4.88
CA VAL A 178 5.19 -0.66 5.23
C VAL A 178 4.34 -1.90 4.98
N LYS A 179 4.81 -2.77 4.11
CA LYS A 179 4.13 -4.03 3.79
C LYS A 179 5.04 -5.21 4.13
N ALA A 180 4.45 -6.23 4.73
CA ALA A 180 5.07 -7.54 4.90
C ALA A 180 4.16 -8.59 4.30
N SER A 181 4.72 -9.54 3.57
CA SER A 181 3.96 -10.64 3.01
C SER A 181 4.68 -11.97 3.15
N MET A 182 3.89 -13.03 3.25
CA MET A 182 4.37 -14.39 3.27
C MET A 182 3.46 -15.23 2.38
N ASN A 183 4.07 -15.94 1.42
CA ASN A 183 3.39 -16.84 0.53
C ASN A 183 4.03 -18.22 0.59
N VAL A 184 3.20 -19.25 0.65
CA VAL A 184 3.63 -20.65 0.62
C VAL A 184 2.97 -21.32 -0.55
N LEU A 185 3.77 -21.77 -1.51
CA LEU A 185 3.33 -22.58 -2.63
C LEU A 185 3.76 -24.03 -2.40
N ASN A 186 2.81 -24.93 -2.27
CA ASN A 186 3.06 -26.35 -2.21
C ASN A 186 2.60 -27.02 -3.51
N ARG A 187 3.53 -27.66 -4.18
CA ARG A 187 3.27 -28.48 -5.34
C ARG A 187 3.47 -29.94 -4.94
N ALA A 188 2.39 -30.61 -4.63
CA ALA A 188 2.43 -31.99 -4.16
C ALA A 188 3.24 -32.88 -5.11
N GLY A 189 4.12 -33.68 -4.57
CA GLY A 189 5.03 -34.54 -5.33
C GLY A 189 6.27 -33.87 -5.92
N TYR A 190 6.42 -32.56 -5.77
CA TYR A 190 7.59 -31.83 -6.28
C TYR A 190 8.31 -31.02 -5.22
N PHE A 191 7.70 -29.91 -4.75
CA PHE A 191 8.38 -28.98 -3.84
C PHE A 191 7.39 -28.16 -3.01
N ARG A 192 7.94 -27.59 -1.92
CA ARG A 192 7.29 -26.53 -1.15
C ARG A 192 8.21 -25.32 -1.11
N ARG A 193 7.73 -24.20 -1.67
CA ARG A 193 8.43 -22.93 -1.76
C ARG A 193 7.78 -21.92 -0.84
N HIS A 194 8.60 -21.20 -0.11
CA HIS A 194 8.21 -20.08 0.74
C HIS A 194 8.77 -18.81 0.15
N VAL A 195 7.96 -17.75 0.14
CA VAL A 195 8.36 -16.41 -0.25
C VAL A 195 7.98 -15.47 0.87
N VAL A 196 8.96 -14.84 1.48
CA VAL A 196 8.76 -13.81 2.50
C VAL A 196 9.25 -12.50 1.94
N SER A 197 8.43 -11.46 1.99
CA SER A 197 8.84 -10.15 1.50
C SER A 197 8.48 -9.03 2.46
N GLY A 198 9.28 -7.97 2.41
CA GLY A 198 9.06 -6.73 3.13
C GLY A 198 9.27 -5.55 2.19
N GLU A 199 8.40 -4.56 2.26
CA GLU A 199 8.43 -3.39 1.39
C GLU A 199 8.20 -2.12 2.20
N LEU A 200 8.97 -1.09 1.87
CA LEU A 200 8.77 0.28 2.36
C LEU A 200 8.54 1.17 1.14
N THR A 201 7.38 1.82 1.08
CA THR A 201 6.99 2.67 -0.05
C THR A 201 6.60 4.06 0.43
N TYR A 202 7.05 5.08 -0.30
CA TYR A 202 6.70 6.48 -0.13
C TYR A 202 5.91 6.95 -1.34
N ASP A 203 4.69 7.43 -1.10
CA ASP A 203 3.83 7.99 -2.14
C ASP A 203 3.58 9.47 -1.87
N TRP A 204 3.76 10.30 -2.88
CA TRP A 204 3.43 11.73 -2.81
C TRP A 204 3.02 12.28 -4.16
N ALA A 205 2.28 13.37 -4.14
CA ALA A 205 1.96 14.13 -5.34
C ALA A 205 2.55 15.54 -5.22
N THR A 206 3.09 16.06 -6.32
CA THR A 206 3.56 17.44 -6.43
C THR A 206 2.50 18.34 -7.01
N SER A 207 1.53 17.78 -7.73
CA SER A 207 0.35 18.46 -8.24
C SER A 207 -0.77 17.44 -8.53
N ALA A 208 -1.96 17.91 -8.92
CA ALA A 208 -3.05 17.04 -9.35
C ALA A 208 -2.66 16.10 -10.51
N LYS A 209 -1.63 16.46 -11.29
CA LYS A 209 -1.20 15.74 -12.48
C LYS A 209 0.00 14.82 -12.25
N HIS A 210 0.81 15.08 -11.23
CA HIS A 210 2.11 14.45 -11.04
C HIS A 210 2.14 13.68 -9.71
N ARG A 211 2.25 12.36 -9.80
CA ARG A 211 2.40 11.45 -8.67
C ARG A 211 3.72 10.73 -8.73
N HIS A 212 4.27 10.47 -7.56
CA HIS A 212 5.55 9.80 -7.37
C HIS A 212 5.35 8.69 -6.35
N SER A 213 5.90 7.53 -6.65
CA SER A 213 5.97 6.39 -5.73
C SER A 213 7.42 5.91 -5.68
N PHE A 214 7.99 5.88 -4.51
CA PHE A 214 9.38 5.47 -4.30
C PHE A 214 9.46 4.38 -3.24
N SER A 215 9.92 3.21 -3.64
CA SER A 215 10.18 2.07 -2.77
C SER A 215 11.70 1.89 -2.64
N PRO A 216 12.33 2.50 -1.62
CA PRO A 216 13.78 2.41 -1.43
C PRO A 216 14.22 1.01 -1.01
N LEU A 217 13.32 0.23 -0.44
CA LEU A 217 13.62 -1.08 0.10
C LEU A 217 12.45 -2.03 -0.16
N VAL A 218 12.67 -2.97 -1.04
CA VAL A 218 11.82 -4.14 -1.25
C VAL A 218 12.73 -5.36 -1.10
N LEU A 219 12.51 -6.15 -0.06
CA LEU A 219 13.26 -7.34 0.23
C LEU A 219 12.38 -8.55 -0.07
N SER A 220 12.88 -9.48 -0.84
CA SER A 220 12.22 -10.76 -1.09
C SER A 220 13.18 -11.88 -0.80
N TYR A 221 12.78 -12.80 0.07
CA TYR A 221 13.50 -14.01 0.35
C TYR A 221 12.67 -15.22 -0.05
N GLU A 222 13.18 -15.98 -1.02
CA GLU A 222 12.56 -17.16 -1.56
C GLU A 222 13.39 -18.37 -1.20
N PHE A 223 12.78 -19.38 -0.59
CA PHE A 223 13.49 -20.60 -0.21
C PHE A 223 12.61 -21.84 -0.34
N MET A 224 13.24 -22.97 -0.59
CA MET A 224 12.59 -24.26 -0.65
C MET A 224 12.71 -25.01 0.65
N ASN A 225 11.57 -25.27 1.31
CA ASN A 225 11.54 -26.01 2.56
C ASN A 225 11.58 -27.53 2.36
N SER A 226 11.06 -28.03 1.25
CA SER A 226 11.10 -29.46 0.94
C SER A 226 11.16 -29.69 -0.57
N ARG A 227 11.92 -30.71 -0.98
CA ARG A 227 12.06 -31.17 -2.36
C ARG A 227 11.89 -32.69 -2.38
N THR A 228 11.39 -33.21 -3.50
CA THR A 228 11.30 -34.65 -3.73
C THR A 228 12.42 -35.11 -4.66
N ALA A 229 12.79 -36.39 -4.61
CA ALA A 229 13.80 -36.95 -5.51
C ALA A 229 13.41 -36.78 -6.99
N ALA A 230 12.12 -36.93 -7.33
CA ALA A 230 11.62 -36.70 -8.69
C ALA A 230 11.81 -35.24 -9.15
N PHE A 231 11.72 -34.28 -8.23
CA PHE A 231 11.98 -32.89 -8.54
C PHE A 231 13.46 -32.59 -8.73
N ASP A 232 14.30 -33.20 -7.90
CA ASP A 232 15.78 -33.05 -8.03
C ASP A 232 16.29 -33.68 -9.32
N GLU A 233 15.70 -34.80 -9.77
CA GLU A 233 15.98 -35.41 -11.06
C GLU A 233 15.58 -34.48 -12.22
N ALA A 234 14.35 -33.92 -12.20
CA ALA A 234 13.89 -32.97 -13.21
C ALA A 234 14.71 -31.68 -13.26
N ILE A 235 15.22 -31.21 -12.13
CA ILE A 235 16.14 -30.05 -12.07
C ILE A 235 17.49 -30.40 -12.67
N SER A 236 18.02 -31.61 -12.41
CA SER A 236 19.36 -32.01 -12.88
C SER A 236 19.45 -32.01 -14.40
N GLU A 237 18.33 -32.27 -15.09
CA GLU A 237 18.24 -32.26 -16.54
C GLU A 237 18.18 -30.85 -17.16
N SER A 238 17.89 -29.81 -16.36
CA SER A 238 17.74 -28.45 -16.86
C SER A 238 18.57 -27.42 -16.06
N PRO A 239 19.71 -26.98 -16.59
CA PRO A 239 20.56 -25.95 -15.94
C PRO A 239 19.80 -24.66 -15.59
N TYR A 240 18.81 -24.27 -16.41
CA TYR A 240 17.96 -23.10 -16.15
C TYR A 240 17.15 -23.26 -14.87
N LEU A 241 16.54 -24.45 -14.67
CA LEU A 241 15.76 -24.75 -13.46
C LEU A 241 16.64 -24.81 -12.22
N GLN A 242 17.88 -25.25 -12.34
CA GLN A 242 18.84 -25.26 -11.24
C GLN A 242 19.10 -23.84 -10.71
N ILE A 243 19.19 -22.86 -11.59
CA ILE A 243 19.42 -21.46 -11.20
C ILE A 243 18.11 -20.84 -10.67
N ALA A 244 17.00 -21.04 -11.38
CA ALA A 244 15.71 -20.42 -11.04
C ALA A 244 15.08 -20.95 -9.74
N MET A 245 15.47 -22.15 -9.31
CA MET A 245 14.91 -22.83 -8.13
C MET A 245 15.85 -22.81 -6.91
N ARG A 246 16.92 -22.04 -6.94
CA ARG A 246 17.77 -21.80 -5.77
C ARG A 246 17.07 -20.87 -4.78
N ASP A 247 17.49 -20.99 -3.52
CA ASP A 247 17.12 -20.00 -2.53
C ASP A 247 17.74 -18.66 -2.93
N GLN A 248 16.90 -17.61 -2.91
CA GLN A 248 17.30 -16.30 -3.42
C GLN A 248 16.89 -15.22 -2.42
N PHE A 249 17.82 -14.32 -2.17
CA PHE A 249 17.54 -13.07 -1.47
C PHE A 249 17.68 -11.91 -2.48
N VAL A 250 16.58 -11.27 -2.77
CA VAL A 250 16.50 -10.23 -3.81
C VAL A 250 16.15 -8.89 -3.17
N PRO A 251 17.14 -8.04 -2.88
CA PRO A 251 16.88 -6.64 -2.59
C PRO A 251 16.54 -5.90 -3.89
N LYS A 252 15.51 -5.06 -3.84
CA LYS A 252 15.07 -4.26 -4.97
C LYS A 252 14.76 -2.85 -4.51
N MET A 253 15.06 -1.89 -5.38
CA MET A 253 14.64 -0.50 -5.28
C MET A 253 13.81 -0.15 -6.51
N SER A 254 12.74 0.65 -6.34
CA SER A 254 11.93 1.09 -7.46
C SER A 254 11.43 2.51 -7.29
N TYR A 255 11.30 3.19 -8.41
CA TYR A 255 10.70 4.52 -8.48
C TYR A 255 9.72 4.57 -9.64
N THR A 256 8.49 4.99 -9.36
CA THR A 256 7.44 5.16 -10.35
C THR A 256 7.00 6.61 -10.40
N TYR A 257 7.00 7.15 -11.59
CA TYR A 257 6.43 8.46 -11.88
C TYR A 257 5.16 8.28 -12.72
N THR A 258 4.08 8.97 -12.31
CA THR A 258 2.81 8.93 -13.03
C THR A 258 2.35 10.34 -13.36
N TYR A 259 2.09 10.57 -14.65
CA TYR A 259 1.45 11.78 -15.15
C TYR A 259 0.01 11.48 -15.54
N THR A 260 -0.93 12.30 -15.06
CA THR A 260 -2.36 12.21 -15.41
C THR A 260 -2.80 13.54 -16.01
N SER A 261 -3.27 13.51 -17.24
CA SER A 261 -3.78 14.72 -17.90
C SER A 261 -5.10 15.19 -17.23
N PRO A 262 -5.42 16.49 -17.27
CA PRO A 262 -6.69 16.99 -16.76
C PRO A 262 -7.90 16.35 -17.45
N VAL A 263 -8.95 16.05 -16.68
CA VAL A 263 -10.20 15.41 -17.18
C VAL A 263 -10.89 16.20 -18.28
N LYS A 264 -10.68 17.52 -18.34
CA LYS A 264 -11.24 18.40 -19.37
C LYS A 264 -10.70 18.18 -20.78
N TYR A 265 -9.64 17.39 -20.94
CA TYR A 265 -9.17 17.04 -22.27
C TYR A 265 -10.09 16.00 -22.92
N ARG A 266 -10.33 16.13 -24.23
CA ARG A 266 -11.16 15.19 -25.01
C ARG A 266 -10.63 13.76 -24.95
N HIS A 267 -9.31 13.62 -24.83
CA HIS A 267 -8.61 12.34 -24.73
C HIS A 267 -7.67 12.39 -23.51
N PRO A 268 -8.12 11.97 -22.31
CA PRO A 268 -7.29 11.96 -21.14
C PRO A 268 -6.18 10.90 -21.29
N ILE A 269 -4.96 11.30 -20.97
CA ILE A 269 -3.77 10.42 -21.04
C ILE A 269 -3.28 10.19 -19.61
N VAL A 270 -3.01 8.93 -19.29
CA VAL A 270 -2.24 8.53 -18.11
C VAL A 270 -0.96 7.88 -18.58
N TRP A 271 0.16 8.45 -18.19
CA TRP A 271 1.48 7.92 -18.50
C TRP A 271 2.20 7.57 -17.21
N SER A 272 2.69 6.33 -17.12
CA SER A 272 3.44 5.85 -15.97
C SER A 272 4.78 5.26 -16.43
N THR A 273 5.85 5.65 -15.76
CA THR A 273 7.20 5.13 -16.00
C THR A 273 7.75 4.60 -14.69
N THR A 274 8.20 3.36 -14.69
CA THR A 274 8.84 2.73 -13.54
C THR A 274 10.29 2.39 -13.88
N ILE A 275 11.19 2.80 -13.00
CA ILE A 275 12.60 2.42 -13.02
C ILE A 275 12.82 1.55 -11.78
N SER A 276 13.40 0.37 -11.97
CA SER A 276 13.70 -0.53 -10.87
C SER A 276 15.07 -1.15 -11.03
N GLU A 277 15.74 -1.30 -9.90
CA GLU A 277 17.02 -2.00 -9.79
C GLU A 277 16.85 -3.14 -8.79
N ALA A 278 17.36 -4.31 -9.13
CA ALA A 278 17.32 -5.49 -8.29
C ALA A 278 18.69 -6.16 -8.29
N GLY A 279 19.15 -6.55 -7.13
CA GLY A 279 20.36 -7.36 -6.92
C GLY A 279 19.98 -8.74 -6.40
N ASN A 280 20.71 -9.75 -6.79
CA ASN A 280 20.63 -11.09 -6.20
C ASN A 280 21.93 -11.33 -5.42
N ILE A 281 21.80 -11.63 -4.12
CA ILE A 281 22.92 -11.89 -3.20
C ILE A 281 22.87 -13.34 -2.76
#